data_7644bb00b40d17131bcd788ced03be03
#
_entry.id   7644bb00b40d17131bcd788ced03be03
#
_cell.length_a   1.000
_cell.length_b   1.000
_cell.length_c   1.000
_cell.angle_alpha   90.00
_cell.angle_beta   90.00
_cell.angle_gamma   90.00
#
_symmetry.space_group_name_H-M   'P 1'
#
loop_
_entity.id
_entity.type
_entity.pdbx_description
1 polymer ?
#
loop_
_entity_poly.entity_id
_entity_poly.type
_entity_poly.pdbx_seq_one_letter_code
_entity_poly.pdbx_strand_id
1 'polypeptide(L)'
;MKVLTVAILTHGIPFEELSYFSKDEIDAGDLVEINVKRRICKGLVLSAQSAIEEKQSLRHASFGLKKVTKIITKQFLHPKLWTALNFASSYLITPLGVIIYDLLSEKSFSSLSQVTVGNNGKGFEVLLLEQNYENRIMRYKTTIREYFSKKNSLVIFFPTIIDLEYARAELARGIDEYTITLHSSLSEKQYKDTQRKIKESSHPLLILTTPSIIPWTRSDLGLIIIEREHSHYYYTHGENGYDRRFIIEALAKSSEVPCLLGSHMLSLRAHMLHKQRDANEVMSLQFRNDAPISIIPMTDVNKSASPYLAQATLSLLHKAKLTQRGHYFLYAHRKGM
;
A
#
# COMPACT_ATOMS: atom_id res chain seq x y z
N MET A 1 5.92 -27.76 -24.96
CA MET A 1 6.98 -26.91 -24.42
C MET A 1 6.50 -25.48 -24.49
N LYS A 2 6.52 -24.78 -23.38
CA LYS A 2 6.12 -23.37 -23.28
C LYS A 2 7.37 -22.50 -23.06
N VAL A 3 7.35 -21.31 -23.63
CA VAL A 3 8.29 -20.23 -23.33
C VAL A 3 7.60 -19.31 -22.32
N LEU A 4 8.33 -18.95 -21.27
CA LEU A 4 7.81 -18.23 -20.12
C LEU A 4 8.58 -16.91 -19.98
N THR A 5 7.85 -15.82 -19.78
CA THR A 5 8.41 -14.57 -19.25
C THR A 5 8.24 -14.56 -17.74
N VAL A 6 9.33 -14.39 -17.02
CA VAL A 6 9.36 -14.51 -15.55
C VAL A 6 9.91 -13.25 -14.93
N ALA A 7 9.13 -12.61 -14.06
CA ALA A 7 9.59 -11.51 -13.21
C ALA A 7 10.40 -12.07 -12.03
N ILE A 8 11.56 -11.50 -11.81
CA ILE A 8 12.45 -11.92 -10.73
C ILE A 8 12.00 -11.28 -9.43
N LEU A 9 11.81 -12.10 -8.39
CA LEU A 9 11.42 -11.63 -7.06
C LEU A 9 12.66 -11.59 -6.13
N THR A 10 13.66 -10.78 -6.49
CA THR A 10 14.91 -10.66 -5.71
C THR A 10 15.55 -9.29 -5.96
N HIS A 11 15.96 -8.61 -4.89
CA HIS A 11 16.71 -7.36 -5.01
C HIS A 11 18.11 -7.53 -5.59
N GLY A 12 18.59 -6.49 -6.28
CA GLY A 12 19.96 -6.40 -6.75
C GLY A 12 20.26 -7.19 -8.03
N ILE A 13 19.24 -7.64 -8.74
CA ILE A 13 19.38 -8.19 -10.08
C ILE A 13 18.87 -7.14 -11.07
N PRO A 14 19.69 -6.65 -12.02
CA PRO A 14 19.32 -5.55 -12.92
C PRO A 14 18.30 -5.94 -14.01
N PHE A 15 17.87 -7.20 -14.04
CA PHE A 15 16.92 -7.69 -15.03
C PHE A 15 15.53 -7.79 -14.40
N GLU A 16 14.56 -7.14 -15.01
CA GLU A 16 13.19 -7.08 -14.56
C GLU A 16 12.44 -8.34 -14.96
N GLU A 17 12.69 -8.83 -16.16
CA GLU A 17 12.04 -9.98 -16.77
C GLU A 17 13.06 -10.85 -17.50
N LEU A 18 12.96 -12.16 -17.34
CA LEU A 18 13.79 -13.13 -18.04
C LEU A 18 12.97 -14.21 -18.70
N SER A 19 13.47 -14.68 -19.83
CA SER A 19 12.85 -15.77 -20.58
C SER A 19 13.38 -17.13 -20.15
N TYR A 20 12.45 -18.05 -19.87
CA TYR A 20 12.71 -19.44 -19.52
C TYR A 20 11.88 -20.38 -20.38
N PHE A 21 12.19 -21.66 -20.35
CA PHE A 21 11.31 -22.68 -20.94
C PHE A 21 10.89 -23.72 -19.91
N SER A 22 9.73 -24.34 -20.13
CA SER A 22 9.29 -25.52 -19.38
C SER A 22 8.66 -26.56 -20.31
N LYS A 23 8.79 -27.83 -19.90
CA LYS A 23 8.01 -28.94 -20.44
C LYS A 23 6.71 -29.17 -19.66
N ASP A 24 6.68 -28.67 -18.41
CA ASP A 24 5.55 -28.79 -17.52
C ASP A 24 4.50 -27.72 -17.87
N GLU A 25 3.25 -27.97 -17.50
CA GLU A 25 2.19 -26.97 -17.63
C GLU A 25 2.35 -25.89 -16.59
N ILE A 26 2.79 -24.73 -17.05
CA ILE A 26 2.97 -23.51 -16.28
C ILE A 26 2.17 -22.41 -16.95
N ASP A 27 1.49 -21.60 -16.15
CA ASP A 27 0.65 -20.49 -16.58
C ASP A 27 1.04 -19.18 -15.91
N ALA A 28 0.53 -18.05 -16.44
CA ALA A 28 0.72 -16.75 -15.83
C ALA A 28 0.16 -16.73 -14.40
N GLY A 29 0.89 -16.14 -13.45
CA GLY A 29 0.55 -16.15 -12.04
C GLY A 29 1.16 -17.30 -11.22
N ASP A 30 1.82 -18.28 -11.87
CA ASP A 30 2.52 -19.34 -11.16
C ASP A 30 3.84 -18.82 -10.55
N LEU A 31 4.14 -19.28 -9.32
CA LEU A 31 5.42 -19.02 -8.67
C LEU A 31 6.38 -20.17 -8.97
N VAL A 32 7.54 -19.82 -9.49
CA VAL A 32 8.56 -20.79 -9.92
C VAL A 32 9.92 -20.51 -9.29
N GLU A 33 10.74 -21.54 -9.25
CA GLU A 33 12.15 -21.44 -8.92
C GLU A 33 12.96 -21.40 -10.21
N ILE A 34 13.82 -20.41 -10.33
CA ILE A 34 14.64 -20.17 -11.52
C ILE A 34 16.10 -19.97 -11.14
N ASN A 35 17.00 -20.26 -12.08
CA ASN A 35 18.43 -20.03 -11.89
C ASN A 35 18.87 -18.78 -12.64
N VAL A 36 19.31 -17.75 -11.88
CA VAL A 36 19.80 -16.48 -12.41
C VAL A 36 21.27 -16.32 -12.02
N LYS A 37 22.19 -16.27 -13.00
CA LYS A 37 23.65 -16.10 -12.75
C LYS A 37 24.20 -17.00 -11.61
N ARG A 38 23.85 -18.29 -11.60
CA ARG A 38 24.25 -19.29 -10.59
C ARG A 38 23.58 -19.12 -9.20
N ARG A 39 22.57 -18.25 -9.07
CA ARG A 39 21.75 -18.11 -7.86
C ARG A 39 20.37 -18.67 -8.11
N ILE A 40 19.85 -19.40 -7.16
CA ILE A 40 18.45 -19.85 -7.18
C ILE A 40 17.60 -18.69 -6.68
N CYS A 41 16.64 -18.27 -7.49
CA CYS A 41 15.73 -17.16 -7.19
C CYS A 41 14.28 -17.61 -7.36
N LYS A 42 13.37 -16.96 -6.66
CA LYS A 42 11.94 -17.08 -6.94
C LYS A 42 11.57 -16.15 -8.08
N GLY A 43 10.70 -16.61 -8.94
CA GLY A 43 10.18 -15.84 -10.06
C GLY A 43 8.67 -16.02 -10.21
N LEU A 44 7.99 -14.98 -10.62
CA LEU A 44 6.58 -15.02 -10.96
C LEU A 44 6.44 -15.09 -12.47
N VAL A 45 5.67 -16.03 -12.96
CA VAL A 45 5.38 -16.18 -14.39
C VAL A 45 4.42 -15.09 -14.83
N LEU A 46 4.86 -14.22 -15.75
CA LEU A 46 4.06 -13.13 -16.31
C LEU A 46 3.26 -13.59 -17.54
N SER A 47 3.89 -14.40 -18.38
CA SER A 47 3.26 -14.98 -19.57
C SER A 47 3.80 -16.37 -19.87
N ALA A 48 2.97 -17.20 -20.51
CA ALA A 48 3.33 -18.54 -20.95
C ALA A 48 2.79 -18.74 -22.36
N GLN A 49 3.67 -18.86 -23.35
CA GLN A 49 3.34 -18.98 -24.76
C GLN A 49 3.82 -20.30 -25.32
N SER A 50 3.16 -20.81 -26.38
CA SER A 50 3.62 -22.01 -27.06
C SER A 50 4.95 -21.75 -27.75
N ALA A 51 5.93 -22.64 -27.56
CA ALA A 51 7.22 -22.55 -28.27
C ALA A 51 7.09 -22.59 -29.79
N ILE A 52 5.93 -23.00 -30.32
CA ILE A 52 5.65 -23.01 -31.76
C ILE A 52 5.35 -21.58 -32.24
N GLU A 53 4.62 -20.82 -31.45
CA GLU A 53 4.25 -19.41 -31.73
C GLU A 53 5.46 -18.47 -31.60
N GLU A 54 6.37 -18.77 -30.69
CA GLU A 54 7.57 -17.99 -30.43
C GLU A 54 8.79 -18.37 -31.31
N LYS A 55 8.64 -19.24 -32.28
CA LYS A 55 9.78 -19.75 -33.10
C LYS A 55 10.57 -18.64 -33.79
N GLN A 56 9.95 -17.57 -34.22
CA GLN A 56 10.63 -16.46 -34.89
C GLN A 56 11.47 -15.63 -33.91
N SER A 57 10.91 -15.26 -32.77
CA SER A 57 11.60 -14.49 -31.71
C SER A 57 12.80 -15.27 -31.15
N LEU A 58 12.62 -16.59 -30.97
CA LEU A 58 13.66 -17.47 -30.45
C LEU A 58 14.86 -17.66 -31.41
N ARG A 59 14.63 -17.60 -32.74
CA ARG A 59 15.70 -17.72 -33.74
C ARG A 59 16.60 -16.48 -33.77
N HIS A 60 16.11 -15.33 -33.38
CA HIS A 60 16.86 -14.08 -33.33
C HIS A 60 17.42 -13.77 -31.94
N ALA A 61 17.12 -14.59 -30.93
CA ALA A 61 17.63 -14.40 -29.57
C ALA A 61 19.11 -14.82 -29.52
N SER A 62 19.94 -13.87 -29.08
CA SER A 62 21.39 -14.08 -28.88
C SER A 62 21.73 -14.86 -27.60
N PHE A 63 20.73 -15.39 -26.88
CA PHE A 63 20.91 -16.07 -25.59
C PHE A 63 20.19 -17.42 -25.55
N GLY A 64 20.77 -18.38 -24.83
CA GLY A 64 20.14 -19.68 -24.59
C GLY A 64 19.09 -19.61 -23.50
N LEU A 65 17.87 -20.05 -23.81
CA LEU A 65 16.82 -20.19 -22.81
C LEU A 65 17.21 -21.22 -21.73
N LYS A 66 17.03 -20.86 -20.48
CA LYS A 66 17.23 -21.78 -19.35
C LYS A 66 15.91 -22.45 -18.98
N LYS A 67 16.01 -23.67 -18.45
CA LYS A 67 14.86 -24.40 -17.94
C LYS A 67 14.45 -23.85 -16.56
N VAL A 68 13.13 -23.77 -16.30
CA VAL A 68 12.61 -23.59 -14.94
C VAL A 68 13.04 -24.76 -14.07
N THR A 69 13.51 -24.47 -12.85
CA THR A 69 14.01 -25.49 -11.93
C THR A 69 12.85 -26.26 -11.30
N LYS A 70 11.86 -25.54 -10.77
CA LYS A 70 10.73 -26.12 -10.04
C LYS A 70 9.52 -25.18 -10.05
N ILE A 71 8.31 -25.74 -10.04
CA ILE A 71 7.08 -25.01 -9.71
C ILE A 71 6.94 -25.03 -8.19
N ILE A 72 6.84 -23.85 -7.57
CA ILE A 72 6.65 -23.68 -6.13
C ILE A 72 5.16 -23.73 -5.80
N THR A 73 4.36 -22.90 -6.50
CA THR A 73 2.92 -22.80 -6.26
C THR A 73 2.23 -22.41 -7.56
N LYS A 74 1.15 -23.08 -7.91
CA LYS A 74 0.28 -22.67 -9.03
C LYS A 74 -0.68 -21.58 -8.58
N GLN A 75 -0.98 -20.65 -9.50
CA GLN A 75 -1.88 -19.50 -9.27
C GLN A 75 -1.56 -18.79 -7.93
N PHE A 76 -0.31 -18.41 -7.79
CA PHE A 76 0.22 -17.81 -6.57
C PHE A 76 -0.52 -16.52 -6.18
N LEU A 77 -0.89 -15.69 -7.15
CA LEU A 77 -1.64 -14.47 -6.94
C LEU A 77 -3.12 -14.66 -7.28
N HIS A 78 -3.97 -14.16 -6.41
CA HIS A 78 -5.41 -14.09 -6.69
C HIS A 78 -5.67 -13.24 -7.95
N PRO A 79 -6.62 -13.59 -8.85
CA PRO A 79 -6.88 -12.86 -10.10
C PRO A 79 -7.13 -11.36 -9.91
N LYS A 80 -7.89 -10.97 -8.89
CA LYS A 80 -8.14 -9.54 -8.57
C LYS A 80 -6.87 -8.79 -8.16
N LEU A 81 -6.00 -9.44 -7.37
CA LEU A 81 -4.71 -8.85 -7.01
C LEU A 81 -3.79 -8.79 -8.23
N TRP A 82 -3.77 -9.82 -9.06
CA TRP A 82 -3.04 -9.82 -10.33
C TRP A 82 -3.45 -8.65 -11.21
N THR A 83 -4.75 -8.44 -11.40
CA THR A 83 -5.30 -7.30 -12.17
C THR A 83 -4.87 -5.96 -11.56
N ALA A 84 -4.96 -5.81 -10.23
CA ALA A 84 -4.56 -4.60 -9.53
C ALA A 84 -3.07 -4.29 -9.70
N LEU A 85 -2.21 -5.30 -9.57
CA LEU A 85 -0.76 -5.15 -9.67
C LEU A 85 -0.31 -4.84 -11.10
N ASN A 86 -0.91 -5.47 -12.11
CA ASN A 86 -0.63 -5.13 -13.51
C ASN A 86 -1.06 -3.71 -13.86
N PHE A 87 -2.25 -3.30 -13.42
CA PHE A 87 -2.69 -1.91 -13.59
C PHE A 87 -1.75 -0.93 -12.91
N ALA A 88 -1.37 -1.20 -11.66
CA ALA A 88 -0.44 -0.35 -10.91
C ALA A 88 0.95 -0.31 -11.54
N SER A 89 1.48 -1.43 -12.01
CA SER A 89 2.77 -1.51 -12.71
C SER A 89 2.79 -0.62 -13.94
N SER A 90 1.75 -0.70 -14.77
CA SER A 90 1.63 0.12 -15.98
C SER A 90 1.48 1.61 -15.65
N TYR A 91 0.67 1.96 -14.64
CA TYR A 91 0.42 3.35 -14.24
C TYR A 91 1.63 4.01 -13.59
N LEU A 92 2.33 3.28 -12.72
CA LEU A 92 3.49 3.76 -11.97
C LEU A 92 4.79 3.67 -12.77
N ILE A 93 4.75 3.08 -13.97
CA ILE A 93 5.93 2.80 -14.81
C ILE A 93 7.00 2.07 -13.98
N THR A 94 6.56 1.13 -13.14
CA THR A 94 7.41 0.36 -12.23
C THR A 94 7.28 -1.12 -12.55
N PRO A 95 8.38 -1.87 -12.69
CA PRO A 95 8.34 -3.28 -13.00
C PRO A 95 7.51 -4.09 -12.02
N LEU A 96 6.68 -4.97 -12.54
CA LEU A 96 5.77 -5.79 -11.74
C LEU A 96 6.50 -6.62 -10.68
N GLY A 97 7.67 -7.16 -11.02
CA GLY A 97 8.51 -7.94 -10.09
C GLY A 97 8.97 -7.11 -8.89
N VAL A 98 9.31 -5.84 -9.10
CA VAL A 98 9.73 -4.91 -8.04
C VAL A 98 8.56 -4.64 -7.09
N ILE A 99 7.37 -4.35 -7.63
CA ILE A 99 6.18 -4.11 -6.83
C ILE A 99 5.82 -5.35 -6.00
N ILE A 100 5.82 -6.52 -6.63
CA ILE A 100 5.48 -7.78 -5.94
C ILE A 100 6.48 -8.08 -4.83
N TYR A 101 7.77 -7.93 -5.10
CA TYR A 101 8.79 -8.16 -4.10
C TYR A 101 8.66 -7.24 -2.89
N ASP A 102 8.36 -5.96 -3.10
CA ASP A 102 8.19 -4.97 -2.03
C ASP A 102 6.94 -5.22 -1.19
N LEU A 103 5.84 -5.66 -1.82
CA LEU A 103 4.56 -5.88 -1.16
C LEU A 103 4.42 -7.26 -0.51
N LEU A 104 5.17 -8.23 -0.98
CA LEU A 104 5.13 -9.59 -0.47
C LEU A 104 6.43 -9.88 0.27
N SER A 105 6.38 -9.87 1.59
CA SER A 105 7.53 -10.30 2.39
C SER A 105 7.91 -11.75 2.03
N GLU A 106 9.18 -12.13 2.19
CA GLU A 106 9.62 -13.53 1.98
C GLU A 106 8.76 -14.54 2.75
N LYS A 107 8.23 -14.14 3.91
CA LYS A 107 7.31 -14.94 4.74
C LYS A 107 5.99 -15.23 4.01
N SER A 108 5.56 -14.33 3.14
CA SER A 108 4.33 -14.50 2.35
C SER A 108 4.47 -15.63 1.32
N PHE A 109 5.67 -15.84 0.76
CA PHE A 109 5.90 -16.85 -0.29
C PHE A 109 5.70 -18.30 0.18
N SER A 110 5.72 -18.55 1.48
CA SER A 110 5.57 -19.90 2.05
C SER A 110 4.13 -20.25 2.48
N SER A 111 3.24 -19.26 2.53
CA SER A 111 1.90 -19.40 3.15
C SER A 111 0.72 -19.10 2.22
N LEU A 112 0.98 -18.72 0.97
CA LEU A 112 -0.06 -18.32 0.04
C LEU A 112 -0.73 -19.55 -0.58
N SER A 113 -1.88 -19.88 -0.08
CA SER A 113 -2.81 -20.82 -0.68
C SER A 113 -3.99 -20.04 -1.28
N GLN A 114 -4.55 -20.57 -2.36
CA GLN A 114 -5.70 -19.99 -3.06
C GLN A 114 -6.79 -19.52 -2.09
N VAL A 115 -7.18 -18.28 -2.20
CA VAL A 115 -8.34 -17.71 -1.50
C VAL A 115 -9.45 -17.52 -2.51
N THR A 116 -10.59 -18.16 -2.27
CA THR A 116 -11.81 -17.94 -3.07
C THR A 116 -12.41 -16.58 -2.71
N VAL A 117 -12.54 -15.70 -3.69
CA VAL A 117 -13.18 -14.39 -3.50
C VAL A 117 -14.61 -14.47 -3.97
N GLY A 118 -15.54 -14.23 -3.06
CA GLY A 118 -16.95 -13.95 -3.42
C GLY A 118 -17.10 -12.52 -3.96
N ASN A 119 -18.18 -12.29 -4.65
CA ASN A 119 -18.50 -10.98 -5.24
C ASN A 119 -19.63 -10.35 -4.38
N ASN A 120 -19.27 -9.63 -3.32
CA ASN A 120 -20.22 -8.87 -2.51
C ASN A 120 -20.09 -7.36 -2.76
N GLY A 121 -19.49 -6.97 -3.88
CA GLY A 121 -19.13 -5.58 -4.18
C GLY A 121 -20.34 -4.67 -4.37
N LYS A 122 -20.33 -3.56 -3.63
CA LYS A 122 -21.24 -2.43 -3.85
C LYS A 122 -20.81 -1.53 -5.00
N GLY A 123 -19.74 -1.88 -5.70
CA GLY A 123 -19.04 -1.04 -6.65
C GLY A 123 -17.89 -0.27 -6.03
N PHE A 124 -16.91 0.10 -6.85
CA PHE A 124 -15.77 0.90 -6.44
C PHE A 124 -16.14 2.37 -6.40
N GLU A 125 -15.84 3.02 -5.29
CA GLU A 125 -15.88 4.47 -5.14
C GLU A 125 -14.77 4.93 -4.20
N VAL A 126 -14.28 6.14 -4.39
CA VAL A 126 -13.33 6.79 -3.48
C VAL A 126 -14.10 7.69 -2.52
N LEU A 127 -13.90 7.47 -1.23
CA LEU A 127 -14.53 8.20 -0.14
C LEU A 127 -13.47 9.03 0.59
N LEU A 128 -13.82 10.24 1.02
CA LEU A 128 -12.93 11.16 1.70
C LEU A 128 -13.41 11.46 3.12
N LEU A 129 -12.51 11.36 4.10
CA LEU A 129 -12.76 11.68 5.50
C LEU A 129 -11.63 12.56 6.05
N GLU A 130 -11.84 13.88 6.03
CA GLU A 130 -10.91 14.86 6.60
C GLU A 130 -11.40 15.30 7.97
N GLN A 131 -10.77 14.78 9.01
CA GLN A 131 -11.15 15.02 10.40
C GLN A 131 -9.92 14.90 11.31
N ASN A 132 -9.98 15.42 12.55
CA ASN A 132 -8.98 15.12 13.57
C ASN A 132 -8.97 13.62 13.92
N TYR A 133 -7.93 13.16 14.61
CA TYR A 133 -7.71 11.74 14.90
C TYR A 133 -8.89 11.12 15.66
N GLU A 134 -9.36 11.78 16.72
CA GLU A 134 -10.40 11.27 17.61
C GLU A 134 -11.73 11.07 16.84
N ASN A 135 -12.10 12.02 16.02
CA ASN A 135 -13.30 11.95 15.20
C ASN A 135 -13.20 10.86 14.14
N ARG A 136 -12.03 10.68 13.51
CA ARG A 136 -11.82 9.59 12.56
C ARG A 136 -11.95 8.23 13.25
N ILE A 137 -11.32 8.04 14.42
CA ILE A 137 -11.42 6.79 15.18
C ILE A 137 -12.88 6.50 15.57
N MET A 138 -13.64 7.49 16.02
CA MET A 138 -15.08 7.32 16.31
C MET A 138 -15.85 6.92 15.05
N ARG A 139 -15.55 7.55 13.91
CA ARG A 139 -16.19 7.20 12.64
C ARG A 139 -15.83 5.78 12.21
N TYR A 140 -14.56 5.39 12.34
CA TYR A 140 -14.14 4.02 12.02
C TYR A 140 -14.81 2.98 12.90
N LYS A 141 -14.94 3.22 14.22
CA LYS A 141 -15.70 2.33 15.12
C LYS A 141 -17.16 2.15 14.66
N THR A 142 -17.82 3.22 14.24
CA THR A 142 -19.18 3.16 13.69
C THR A 142 -19.22 2.38 12.38
N THR A 143 -18.31 2.67 11.47
CA THR A 143 -18.18 1.99 10.18
C THR A 143 -17.90 0.49 10.35
N ILE A 144 -17.02 0.11 11.29
CA ILE A 144 -16.73 -1.30 11.59
C ILE A 144 -18.02 -2.02 12.03
N ARG A 145 -18.80 -1.44 12.93
CA ARG A 145 -20.09 -2.02 13.38
C ARG A 145 -21.08 -2.18 12.23
N GLU A 146 -21.20 -1.16 11.37
CA GLU A 146 -22.07 -1.19 10.18
C GLU A 146 -21.69 -2.31 9.21
N TYR A 147 -20.38 -2.52 8.97
CA TYR A 147 -19.94 -3.55 8.05
C TYR A 147 -20.02 -4.94 8.68
N PHE A 148 -19.69 -5.09 9.96
CA PHE A 148 -19.83 -6.35 10.69
C PHE A 148 -21.31 -6.80 10.75
N SER A 149 -22.26 -5.87 10.94
CA SER A 149 -23.69 -6.21 10.90
C SER A 149 -24.14 -6.74 9.54
N LYS A 150 -23.45 -6.34 8.46
CA LYS A 150 -23.66 -6.80 7.08
C LYS A 150 -22.81 -8.04 6.73
N LYS A 151 -22.11 -8.62 7.72
CA LYS A 151 -21.18 -9.74 7.56
C LYS A 151 -20.03 -9.44 6.60
N ASN A 152 -19.55 -8.20 6.56
CA ASN A 152 -18.45 -7.78 5.72
C ASN A 152 -17.20 -7.45 6.57
N SER A 153 -16.05 -7.91 6.09
CA SER A 153 -14.73 -7.61 6.64
C SER A 153 -14.24 -6.24 6.15
N LEU A 154 -13.35 -5.62 6.94
CA LEU A 154 -12.69 -4.36 6.59
C LEU A 154 -11.18 -4.51 6.68
N VAL A 155 -10.48 -3.76 5.82
CA VAL A 155 -9.03 -3.63 5.89
C VAL A 155 -8.67 -2.16 6.08
N ILE A 156 -7.81 -1.86 7.07
CA ILE A 156 -7.27 -0.52 7.30
C ILE A 156 -5.76 -0.56 7.13
N PHE A 157 -5.26 0.22 6.19
CA PHE A 157 -3.84 0.44 5.97
C PHE A 157 -3.35 1.61 6.80
N PHE A 158 -2.26 1.41 7.52
CA PHE A 158 -1.57 2.44 8.30
C PHE A 158 -0.18 2.69 7.72
N PRO A 159 0.31 3.93 7.71
CA PRO A 159 1.62 4.23 7.12
C PRO A 159 2.79 3.57 7.85
N THR A 160 2.66 3.39 9.18
CA THR A 160 3.69 2.78 10.03
C THR A 160 3.11 1.75 11.00
N ILE A 161 3.96 0.87 11.53
CA ILE A 161 3.58 -0.09 12.58
C ILE A 161 3.17 0.64 13.85
N ILE A 162 3.81 1.76 14.17
CA ILE A 162 3.49 2.57 15.36
C ILE A 162 2.07 3.13 15.25
N ASP A 163 1.70 3.69 14.11
CA ASP A 163 0.35 4.19 13.86
C ASP A 163 -0.69 3.07 13.96
N LEU A 164 -0.35 1.88 13.44
CA LEU A 164 -1.20 0.70 13.49
C LEU A 164 -1.46 0.27 14.94
N GLU A 165 -0.41 0.09 15.74
CA GLU A 165 -0.54 -0.38 17.12
C GLU A 165 -1.28 0.66 18.00
N TYR A 166 -1.04 1.95 17.78
CA TYR A 166 -1.76 3.01 18.47
C TYR A 166 -3.26 2.96 18.15
N ALA A 167 -3.63 2.85 16.88
CA ALA A 167 -5.02 2.74 16.47
C ALA A 167 -5.68 1.44 16.91
N ARG A 168 -4.92 0.31 16.91
CA ARG A 168 -5.41 -0.99 17.38
C ARG A 168 -5.94 -0.93 18.80
N ALA A 169 -5.22 -0.26 19.70
CA ALA A 169 -5.64 -0.11 21.10
C ALA A 169 -7.05 0.49 21.25
N GLU A 170 -7.46 1.31 20.30
CA GLU A 170 -8.78 1.93 20.27
C GLU A 170 -9.81 1.15 19.47
N LEU A 171 -9.43 0.67 18.28
CA LEU A 171 -10.36 0.05 17.34
C LEU A 171 -10.72 -1.38 17.72
N ALA A 172 -9.82 -2.10 18.40
CA ALA A 172 -10.05 -3.50 18.77
C ALA A 172 -10.92 -3.68 20.02
N ARG A 173 -11.19 -2.61 20.78
CA ARG A 173 -11.97 -2.73 22.03
C ARG A 173 -13.32 -3.40 21.80
N GLY A 174 -13.51 -4.56 22.43
CA GLY A 174 -14.73 -5.37 22.35
C GLY A 174 -14.85 -6.24 21.11
N ILE A 175 -13.84 -6.23 20.24
CA ILE A 175 -13.74 -7.06 19.04
C ILE A 175 -12.34 -7.62 18.82
N ASP A 176 -11.54 -7.77 19.90
CA ASP A 176 -10.14 -8.21 19.80
C ASP A 176 -9.96 -9.54 19.10
N GLU A 177 -10.85 -10.50 19.36
CA GLU A 177 -10.82 -11.82 18.73
C GLU A 177 -11.09 -11.78 17.21
N TYR A 178 -11.80 -10.75 16.72
CA TYR A 178 -12.09 -10.51 15.31
C TYR A 178 -11.17 -9.46 14.68
N THR A 179 -10.19 -8.95 15.46
CA THR A 179 -9.21 -8.00 14.98
C THR A 179 -7.88 -8.69 14.72
N ILE A 180 -7.36 -8.49 13.53
CA ILE A 180 -6.11 -9.09 13.07
C ILE A 180 -5.14 -7.99 12.68
N THR A 181 -3.87 -8.15 13.10
CA THR A 181 -2.77 -7.26 12.68
C THR A 181 -1.81 -7.99 11.76
N LEU A 182 -1.41 -7.32 10.67
CA LEU A 182 -0.45 -7.80 9.68
C LEU A 182 0.62 -6.74 9.44
N HIS A 183 1.88 -7.05 9.76
CA HIS A 183 3.02 -6.16 9.49
C HIS A 183 4.33 -6.96 9.41
N SER A 184 5.38 -6.34 8.88
CA SER A 184 6.67 -6.97 8.59
C SER A 184 7.40 -7.51 9.83
N SER A 185 7.14 -6.96 11.03
CA SER A 185 7.78 -7.38 12.28
C SER A 185 7.21 -8.68 12.88
N LEU A 186 6.11 -9.22 12.35
CA LEU A 186 5.61 -10.52 12.80
C LEU A 186 6.63 -11.62 12.55
N SER A 187 6.79 -12.56 13.48
CA SER A 187 7.56 -13.78 13.24
C SER A 187 6.88 -14.64 12.15
N GLU A 188 7.63 -15.55 11.54
CA GLU A 188 7.09 -16.45 10.51
C GLU A 188 5.90 -17.28 11.04
N LYS A 189 5.99 -17.75 12.29
CA LYS A 189 4.91 -18.49 12.95
C LYS A 189 3.67 -17.62 13.13
N GLN A 190 3.84 -16.41 13.69
CA GLN A 190 2.73 -15.46 13.87
C GLN A 190 2.08 -15.11 12.53
N TYR A 191 2.89 -14.89 11.48
CA TYR A 191 2.38 -14.59 10.15
C TYR A 191 1.52 -15.76 9.60
N LYS A 192 2.01 -16.99 9.68
CA LYS A 192 1.26 -18.19 9.25
C LYS A 192 -0.03 -18.38 10.04
N ASP A 193 0.01 -18.21 11.36
CA ASP A 193 -1.18 -18.31 12.22
C ASP A 193 -2.21 -17.22 11.88
N THR A 194 -1.74 -16.01 11.60
CA THR A 194 -2.59 -14.88 11.19
C THR A 194 -3.24 -15.14 9.82
N GLN A 195 -2.48 -15.64 8.85
CA GLN A 195 -3.01 -16.01 7.53
C GLN A 195 -4.06 -17.14 7.64
N ARG A 196 -3.82 -18.11 8.50
CA ARG A 196 -4.79 -19.18 8.77
C ARG A 196 -6.09 -18.61 9.34
N LYS A 197 -6.01 -17.73 10.35
CA LYS A 197 -7.20 -17.06 10.90
C LYS A 197 -7.98 -16.27 9.85
N ILE A 198 -7.30 -15.52 8.99
CA ILE A 198 -7.94 -14.78 7.91
C ILE A 198 -8.72 -15.73 6.98
N LYS A 199 -8.15 -16.89 6.67
CA LYS A 199 -8.75 -17.85 5.76
C LYS A 199 -9.90 -18.65 6.38
N GLU A 200 -9.76 -19.08 7.63
CA GLU A 200 -10.67 -20.03 8.28
C GLU A 200 -11.83 -19.35 9.01
N SER A 201 -11.70 -18.07 9.38
CA SER A 201 -12.77 -17.37 10.09
C SER A 201 -14.02 -17.23 9.23
N SER A 202 -15.14 -17.72 9.74
CA SER A 202 -16.48 -17.49 9.17
C SER A 202 -17.07 -16.14 9.60
N HIS A 203 -16.51 -15.52 10.65
CA HIS A 203 -16.92 -14.20 11.12
C HIS A 203 -16.20 -13.10 10.32
N PRO A 204 -16.84 -11.94 10.05
CA PRO A 204 -16.15 -10.80 9.47
C PRO A 204 -14.99 -10.35 10.36
N LEU A 205 -13.92 -9.88 9.73
CA LEU A 205 -12.69 -9.48 10.39
C LEU A 205 -12.37 -8.01 10.17
N LEU A 206 -11.83 -7.38 11.19
CA LEU A 206 -11.11 -6.13 11.08
C LEU A 206 -9.62 -6.45 10.89
N ILE A 207 -9.07 -6.14 9.72
CA ILE A 207 -7.67 -6.39 9.39
C ILE A 207 -6.93 -5.04 9.39
N LEU A 208 -5.98 -4.89 10.30
CA LEU A 208 -5.08 -3.73 10.40
C LEU A 208 -3.73 -4.13 9.80
N THR A 209 -3.24 -3.35 8.83
CA THR A 209 -2.02 -3.71 8.11
C THR A 209 -1.18 -2.49 7.72
N THR A 210 0.06 -2.73 7.33
CA THR A 210 0.94 -1.74 6.71
C THR A 210 1.03 -1.98 5.19
N PRO A 211 1.39 -0.97 4.38
CA PRO A 211 1.42 -1.10 2.92
C PRO A 211 2.42 -2.14 2.37
N SER A 212 3.39 -2.56 3.18
CA SER A 212 4.36 -3.59 2.81
C SER A 212 3.82 -5.02 2.87
N ILE A 213 2.58 -5.19 3.31
CA ILE A 213 1.89 -6.48 3.31
C ILE A 213 0.44 -6.25 2.90
N ILE A 214 0.09 -6.67 1.69
CA ILE A 214 -1.29 -6.64 1.25
C ILE A 214 -1.98 -7.89 1.77
N PRO A 215 -3.01 -7.75 2.64
CA PRO A 215 -3.78 -8.89 3.09
C PRO A 215 -4.54 -9.47 1.90
N TRP A 216 -4.56 -10.78 1.83
CA TRP A 216 -5.32 -11.50 0.81
C TRP A 216 -6.80 -11.17 0.96
N THR A 217 -7.41 -10.94 -0.16
CA THR A 217 -8.82 -10.55 -0.18
C THR A 217 -9.68 -11.71 0.32
N ARG A 218 -10.40 -11.45 1.38
CA ARG A 218 -11.51 -12.32 1.80
C ARG A 218 -12.69 -12.13 0.86
N SER A 219 -13.49 -13.16 0.70
CA SER A 219 -14.71 -13.08 -0.10
C SER A 219 -15.74 -12.08 0.44
N ASP A 220 -15.65 -11.77 1.73
CA ASP A 220 -16.53 -10.86 2.46
C ASP A 220 -15.92 -9.45 2.65
N LEU A 221 -14.85 -9.12 1.94
CA LEU A 221 -14.26 -7.78 2.00
C LEU A 221 -15.29 -6.74 1.51
N GLY A 222 -15.57 -5.74 2.35
CA GLY A 222 -16.55 -4.72 2.07
C GLY A 222 -16.00 -3.30 1.99
N LEU A 223 -14.82 -3.03 2.59
CA LEU A 223 -14.23 -1.69 2.63
C LEU A 223 -12.72 -1.77 2.81
N ILE A 224 -12.01 -0.91 2.09
CA ILE A 224 -10.60 -0.62 2.33
C ILE A 224 -10.46 0.82 2.83
N ILE A 225 -9.69 1.03 3.90
CA ILE A 225 -9.39 2.36 4.45
C ILE A 225 -7.89 2.61 4.35
N ILE A 226 -7.50 3.79 3.89
CA ILE A 226 -6.12 4.29 3.91
C ILE A 226 -6.07 5.39 4.98
N GLU A 227 -5.54 5.07 6.15
CA GLU A 227 -5.41 6.02 7.27
C GLU A 227 -4.17 6.89 7.12
N ARG A 228 -4.26 8.20 7.48
CA ARG A 228 -3.22 9.21 7.28
C ARG A 228 -2.74 9.25 5.81
N GLU A 229 -3.71 9.36 4.92
CA GLU A 229 -3.50 9.30 3.48
C GLU A 229 -2.39 10.24 2.98
N HIS A 230 -2.22 11.41 3.59
CA HIS A 230 -1.15 12.37 3.25
C HIS A 230 0.27 11.89 3.61
N SER A 231 0.42 10.79 4.35
CA SER A 231 1.72 10.38 4.88
C SER A 231 2.71 9.98 3.78
N HIS A 232 3.93 10.51 3.86
CA HIS A 232 5.01 10.16 2.94
C HIS A 232 5.51 8.72 3.13
N TYR A 233 5.20 8.04 4.23
CA TYR A 233 5.55 6.63 4.46
C TYR A 233 4.83 5.65 3.53
N TYR A 234 3.84 6.11 2.78
CA TYR A 234 3.27 5.33 1.68
C TYR A 234 4.16 5.29 0.45
N TYR A 235 5.13 6.21 0.35
CA TYR A 235 6.12 6.21 -0.72
C TYR A 235 7.25 5.24 -0.43
N THR A 236 7.63 4.45 -1.44
CA THR A 236 8.88 3.69 -1.40
C THR A 236 10.05 4.60 -1.71
N HIS A 237 11.22 4.30 -1.12
CA HIS A 237 12.46 5.02 -1.41
C HIS A 237 13.35 4.17 -2.33
N GLY A 238 14.13 4.80 -3.20
CA GLY A 238 15.06 4.15 -4.13
C GLY A 238 14.85 4.59 -5.57
N GLU A 239 15.60 3.97 -6.49
CA GLU A 239 15.58 4.32 -7.93
C GLU A 239 14.18 4.14 -8.56
N ASN A 240 13.41 3.17 -8.08
CA ASN A 240 12.04 2.88 -8.51
C ASN A 240 11.03 3.30 -7.44
N GLY A 241 11.20 4.47 -6.84
CA GLY A 241 10.27 4.97 -5.83
C GLY A 241 8.86 5.17 -6.38
N TYR A 242 7.87 4.60 -5.71
CA TYR A 242 6.46 4.71 -6.10
C TYR A 242 5.53 4.84 -4.89
N ASP A 243 4.29 5.25 -5.17
CA ASP A 243 3.27 5.44 -4.15
C ASP A 243 2.41 4.19 -3.99
N ARG A 244 2.54 3.52 -2.85
CA ARG A 244 1.78 2.31 -2.51
C ARG A 244 0.28 2.53 -2.42
N ARG A 245 -0.18 3.76 -2.23
CA ARG A 245 -1.63 4.08 -2.19
C ARG A 245 -2.30 3.73 -3.50
N PHE A 246 -1.63 3.93 -4.64
CA PHE A 246 -2.18 3.52 -5.94
C PHE A 246 -2.44 2.03 -6.03
N ILE A 247 -1.59 1.21 -5.41
CA ILE A 247 -1.77 -0.25 -5.41
C ILE A 247 -2.95 -0.63 -4.53
N ILE A 248 -3.10 0.02 -3.38
CA ILE A 248 -4.22 -0.22 -2.46
C ILE A 248 -5.54 0.20 -3.12
N GLU A 249 -5.58 1.34 -3.81
CA GLU A 249 -6.75 1.80 -4.55
C GLU A 249 -7.06 0.88 -5.75
N ALA A 250 -6.04 0.43 -6.48
CA ALA A 250 -6.21 -0.54 -7.57
C ALA A 250 -6.76 -1.87 -7.05
N LEU A 251 -6.34 -2.30 -5.84
CA LEU A 251 -6.89 -3.47 -5.17
C LEU A 251 -8.37 -3.26 -4.80
N ALA A 252 -8.73 -2.10 -4.25
CA ALA A 252 -10.12 -1.76 -3.96
C ALA A 252 -10.97 -1.79 -5.23
N LYS A 253 -10.47 -1.21 -6.32
CA LYS A 253 -11.14 -1.18 -7.63
C LYS A 253 -11.33 -2.58 -8.20
N SER A 254 -10.29 -3.41 -8.23
CA SER A 254 -10.38 -4.79 -8.73
C SER A 254 -11.25 -5.69 -7.85
N SER A 255 -11.38 -5.35 -6.58
CA SER A 255 -12.24 -6.05 -5.62
C SER A 255 -13.68 -5.51 -5.59
N GLU A 256 -13.97 -4.45 -6.35
CA GLU A 256 -15.28 -3.78 -6.42
C GLU A 256 -15.78 -3.31 -5.04
N VAL A 257 -14.88 -2.80 -4.22
CA VAL A 257 -15.20 -2.28 -2.87
C VAL A 257 -14.81 -0.81 -2.76
N PRO A 258 -15.52 -0.03 -1.92
CA PRO A 258 -15.15 1.36 -1.64
C PRO A 258 -13.75 1.47 -1.04
N CYS A 259 -13.07 2.59 -1.32
CA CYS A 259 -11.79 2.97 -0.74
C CYS A 259 -11.94 4.30 0.00
N LEU A 260 -11.79 4.28 1.33
CA LEU A 260 -11.90 5.47 2.18
C LEU A 260 -10.50 6.03 2.47
N LEU A 261 -10.27 7.26 2.05
CA LEU A 261 -9.07 8.03 2.33
C LEU A 261 -9.30 8.87 3.60
N GLY A 262 -8.67 8.47 4.70
CA GLY A 262 -8.82 9.15 5.99
C GLY A 262 -7.57 9.94 6.38
N SER A 263 -7.72 11.20 6.75
CA SER A 263 -6.61 12.04 7.17
C SER A 263 -7.06 13.20 8.05
N HIS A 264 -6.11 13.76 8.80
CA HIS A 264 -6.30 15.06 9.43
C HIS A 264 -6.34 16.18 8.40
N MET A 265 -5.47 16.07 7.39
CA MET A 265 -5.42 16.92 6.22
C MET A 265 -5.16 16.01 5.01
N LEU A 266 -6.08 15.99 4.07
CA LEU A 266 -5.96 15.18 2.86
C LEU A 266 -4.86 15.74 1.93
N SER A 267 -4.30 14.86 1.11
CA SER A 267 -3.33 15.28 0.09
C SER A 267 -3.98 16.13 -1.01
N LEU A 268 -3.15 16.90 -1.72
CA LEU A 268 -3.60 17.64 -2.90
C LEU A 268 -4.26 16.73 -3.94
N ARG A 269 -3.78 15.49 -4.07
CA ARG A 269 -4.37 14.49 -4.96
C ARG A 269 -5.81 14.17 -4.55
N ALA A 270 -6.05 13.93 -3.27
CA ALA A 270 -7.40 13.64 -2.77
C ALA A 270 -8.35 14.83 -2.99
N HIS A 271 -7.89 16.06 -2.74
CA HIS A 271 -8.67 17.26 -3.06
C HIS A 271 -8.93 17.43 -4.55
N MET A 272 -7.99 17.06 -5.42
CA MET A 272 -8.23 17.08 -6.87
C MET A 272 -9.27 16.07 -7.30
N LEU A 273 -9.22 14.82 -6.77
CA LEU A 273 -10.26 13.81 -7.03
C LEU A 273 -11.65 14.33 -6.63
N HIS A 274 -11.75 14.97 -5.46
CA HIS A 274 -13.00 15.59 -5.03
C HIS A 274 -13.49 16.68 -5.99
N LYS A 275 -12.58 17.59 -6.39
CA LYS A 275 -12.91 18.66 -7.34
C LYS A 275 -13.34 18.13 -8.71
N GLN A 276 -12.80 17.01 -9.16
CA GLN A 276 -13.14 16.31 -10.40
C GLN A 276 -14.42 15.46 -10.28
N ARG A 277 -14.98 15.34 -9.09
CA ARG A 277 -16.12 14.48 -8.75
C ARG A 277 -15.83 12.98 -8.88
N ASP A 278 -14.56 12.62 -8.79
CA ASP A 278 -14.10 11.22 -8.78
C ASP A 278 -14.03 10.65 -7.35
N ALA A 279 -14.27 11.49 -6.33
CA ALA A 279 -14.34 11.10 -4.93
C ALA A 279 -15.46 11.83 -4.19
N ASN A 280 -16.11 11.11 -3.27
CA ASN A 280 -17.24 11.60 -2.47
C ASN A 280 -16.84 11.87 -1.03
N GLU A 281 -17.31 12.93 -0.43
CA GLU A 281 -17.14 13.21 0.99
C GLU A 281 -18.03 12.33 1.85
N VAL A 282 -17.47 11.68 2.87
CA VAL A 282 -18.27 10.97 3.90
C VAL A 282 -18.90 11.95 4.88
N MET A 283 -18.18 13.04 5.16
CA MET A 283 -18.62 14.17 5.96
C MET A 283 -18.05 15.43 5.33
N SER A 284 -18.76 16.55 5.48
CA SER A 284 -18.27 17.84 4.98
C SER A 284 -16.81 18.06 5.36
N LEU A 285 -15.97 18.39 4.39
CA LEU A 285 -14.56 18.70 4.59
C LEU A 285 -14.44 20.00 5.38
N GLN A 286 -14.47 19.90 6.70
CA GLN A 286 -14.42 21.03 7.61
C GLN A 286 -13.15 20.97 8.46
N PHE A 287 -12.02 21.23 7.85
CA PHE A 287 -10.88 21.67 8.62
C PHE A 287 -10.84 23.21 8.58
N ARG A 288 -11.51 23.84 9.54
CA ARG A 288 -11.37 25.28 9.78
C ARG A 288 -10.28 25.48 10.84
N ASN A 289 -9.14 25.94 10.40
CA ASN A 289 -8.18 26.54 11.29
C ASN A 289 -8.54 28.03 11.38
N ASP A 290 -9.14 28.45 12.47
CA ASP A 290 -9.47 29.87 12.72
C ASP A 290 -8.23 30.68 13.13
N ALA A 291 -7.04 30.05 13.22
CA ALA A 291 -5.81 30.76 13.51
C ALA A 291 -5.41 31.68 12.34
N PRO A 292 -5.07 32.93 12.60
CA PRO A 292 -4.61 33.84 11.56
C PRO A 292 -3.28 33.33 10.97
N ILE A 293 -3.25 33.14 9.67
CA ILE A 293 -2.07 32.72 8.93
C ILE A 293 -1.42 33.94 8.31
N SER A 294 -0.13 34.18 8.60
CA SER A 294 0.67 35.22 7.98
C SER A 294 1.80 34.61 7.17
N ILE A 295 1.88 34.92 5.89
CA ILE A 295 2.99 34.53 5.04
C ILE A 295 4.03 35.65 5.06
N ILE A 296 5.21 35.36 5.57
CA ILE A 296 6.31 36.32 5.67
C ILE A 296 7.34 35.97 4.57
N PRO A 297 7.52 36.80 3.53
CA PRO A 297 8.53 36.55 2.54
C PRO A 297 9.93 36.66 3.13
N MET A 298 10.82 35.74 2.76
CA MET A 298 12.21 35.69 3.25
C MET A 298 13.15 36.62 2.44
N THR A 299 12.63 37.51 1.62
CA THR A 299 13.42 38.44 0.80
C THR A 299 14.26 39.43 1.61
N ASP A 300 13.87 39.73 2.86
CA ASP A 300 14.56 40.67 3.74
C ASP A 300 15.45 40.00 4.79
N VAL A 301 15.74 38.71 4.63
CA VAL A 301 16.58 37.96 5.59
C VAL A 301 17.99 38.56 5.70
N ASN A 302 18.53 39.07 4.60
CA ASN A 302 19.86 39.73 4.59
C ASN A 302 19.96 41.02 5.48
N LYS A 303 18.81 41.56 5.87
CA LYS A 303 18.71 42.71 6.76
C LYS A 303 18.40 42.33 8.24
N SER A 304 18.19 41.04 8.50
CA SER A 304 17.83 40.57 9.84
C SER A 304 19.05 40.09 10.62
N ALA A 305 18.95 40.12 11.94
CA ALA A 305 19.96 39.59 12.86
C ALA A 305 20.14 38.07 12.77
N SER A 306 19.30 37.37 12.00
CA SER A 306 19.36 35.94 11.77
C SER A 306 19.27 35.62 10.28
N PRO A 307 20.15 34.77 9.74
CA PRO A 307 20.07 34.31 8.35
C PRO A 307 18.90 33.33 8.09
N TYR A 308 18.23 32.86 9.14
CA TYR A 308 17.21 31.82 9.05
C TYR A 308 15.79 32.30 9.38
N LEU A 309 15.65 33.49 9.99
CA LEU A 309 14.37 34.03 10.43
C LEU A 309 14.18 35.46 9.94
N ALA A 310 13.03 35.71 9.34
CA ALA A 310 12.66 37.06 8.96
C ALA A 310 12.54 37.98 10.18
N GLN A 311 12.82 39.28 10.01
CA GLN A 311 12.77 40.28 11.08
C GLN A 311 11.42 40.32 11.81
N ALA A 312 10.32 40.15 11.06
CA ALA A 312 8.97 40.08 11.62
C ALA A 312 8.80 38.87 12.58
N THR A 313 9.36 37.70 12.21
CA THR A 313 9.35 36.52 13.09
C THR A 313 10.17 36.71 14.33
N LEU A 314 11.36 37.34 14.23
CA LEU A 314 12.19 37.68 15.37
C LEU A 314 11.46 38.65 16.29
N SER A 315 10.79 39.67 15.78
CA SER A 315 10.00 40.61 16.57
C SER A 315 8.86 39.94 17.33
N LEU A 316 8.18 38.98 16.72
CA LEU A 316 7.14 38.18 17.40
C LEU A 316 7.72 37.33 18.54
N LEU A 317 8.87 36.68 18.34
CA LEU A 317 9.56 35.88 19.36
C LEU A 317 10.06 36.77 20.51
N HIS A 318 10.59 37.93 20.20
CA HIS A 318 10.99 38.92 21.23
C HIS A 318 9.81 39.41 22.08
N LYS A 319 8.69 39.76 21.42
CA LYS A 319 7.46 40.15 22.11
C LYS A 319 6.96 39.02 23.03
N ALA A 320 7.00 37.80 22.53
CA ALA A 320 6.64 36.59 23.28
C ALA A 320 7.48 36.41 24.55
N LYS A 321 8.81 36.57 24.43
CA LYS A 321 9.75 36.51 25.56
C LYS A 321 9.44 37.54 26.59
N LEU A 322 9.12 38.78 26.22
CA LEU A 322 8.77 39.86 27.10
C LEU A 322 7.47 39.67 27.87
N THR A 323 6.47 39.08 27.19
CA THR A 323 5.14 38.89 27.79
C THR A 323 5.00 37.59 28.59
N GLN A 324 5.92 36.64 28.44
CA GLN A 324 5.88 35.29 29.04
C GLN A 324 4.54 34.55 28.82
N ARG A 325 3.78 34.92 27.80
CA ARG A 325 2.49 34.36 27.47
C ARG A 325 2.57 33.62 26.15
N GLY A 326 2.03 32.39 26.12
CA GLY A 326 1.90 31.59 24.93
C GLY A 326 2.96 30.51 24.77
N HIS A 327 2.63 29.52 23.96
CA HIS A 327 3.53 28.45 23.53
C HIS A 327 3.91 28.66 22.08
N TYR A 328 5.17 28.44 21.74
CA TYR A 328 5.71 28.64 20.39
C TYR A 328 6.29 27.33 19.90
N PHE A 329 5.92 26.94 18.68
CA PHE A 329 6.46 25.77 18.01
C PHE A 329 7.19 26.23 16.75
N LEU A 330 8.51 25.95 16.68
CA LEU A 330 9.32 26.22 15.49
C LEU A 330 9.55 24.91 14.75
N TYR A 331 9.06 24.86 13.52
CA TYR A 331 9.28 23.71 12.65
C TYR A 331 10.28 24.08 11.54
N ALA A 332 11.41 23.35 11.49
CA ALA A 332 12.39 23.46 10.41
C ALA A 332 12.29 22.22 9.50
N HIS A 333 12.02 22.44 8.23
CA HIS A 333 11.83 21.35 7.27
C HIS A 333 13.15 20.61 6.96
N ARG A 334 14.30 21.26 7.10
CA ARG A 334 15.62 20.67 6.84
C ARG A 334 16.50 20.69 8.09
N LYS A 335 17.16 19.56 8.33
CA LYS A 335 18.18 19.44 9.38
C LYS A 335 19.44 20.21 8.94
N GLY A 336 19.95 21.10 9.78
CA GLY A 336 21.20 21.82 9.51
C GLY A 336 21.06 23.16 8.77
N MET A 337 19.89 23.76 8.78
CA MET A 337 19.72 25.19 8.47
C MET A 337 19.87 26.05 9.71
#